data_e279a00fd1ef1b0e91e7a00ba1202ce2
#
_entry.id   e279a00fd1ef1b0e91e7a00ba1202ce2
#
_cell.length_a   1.000
_cell.length_b   1.000
_cell.length_c   1.000
_cell.angle_alpha   90.00
_cell.angle_beta   90.00
_cell.angle_gamma   90.00
#
_symmetry.space_group_name_H-M   'P 1'
#
loop_
_entity.id
_entity.type
_entity.pdbx_description
1 polymer ?
#
loop_
_entity_poly.entity_id
_entity_poly.type
_entity_poly.pdbx_seq_one_letter_code
_entity_poly.pdbx_strand_id
1 'polypeptide(L)'
;MKNNQQYREGFSENNGVKIFYRDYGPEDGDPVLMVHGLGAQLVHWQPHLISFLQDNNFRPIAYDNRDVGLSSRFAATPSFVLDYIKYFLRLPIKSEYKIDDMADDGIQLLETLKIKKAHIFSTSMGGMIAQIISAQYPEKVKTFTLIASTASTPSPINAPTRAVREIMLQRSKNPNASYDEIIKREIKMVSLIGMEGREVDTPEFRKETIENLGRSKDGSG
;
A
#
# COMPACT_ATOMS: atom_id res chain seq x y z
N MET A 1 -7.91 19.25 15.93
CA MET A 1 -8.11 18.26 16.99
C MET A 1 -7.00 17.23 16.84
N LYS A 2 -6.14 17.00 17.85
CA LYS A 2 -5.16 15.91 17.83
C LYS A 2 -5.95 14.60 17.91
N ASN A 3 -6.07 13.88 16.80
CA ASN A 3 -6.62 12.54 16.80
C ASN A 3 -5.66 11.65 17.58
N ASN A 4 -5.96 11.44 18.85
CA ASN A 4 -5.24 10.50 19.70
C ASN A 4 -5.78 9.09 19.39
N GLN A 5 -5.62 8.64 18.13
CA GLN A 5 -5.95 7.26 17.79
C GLN A 5 -4.99 6.35 18.54
N GLN A 6 -5.53 5.67 19.53
CA GLN A 6 -4.79 4.66 20.28
C GLN A 6 -4.60 3.44 19.36
N TYR A 7 -3.37 3.05 19.09
CA TYR A 7 -3.03 1.86 18.31
C TYR A 7 -1.85 1.13 18.95
N ARG A 8 -1.75 -0.14 18.69
CA ARG A 8 -0.55 -0.94 18.96
C ARG A 8 0.23 -1.07 17.67
N GLU A 9 1.54 -0.98 17.74
CA GLU A 9 2.39 -1.16 16.57
C GLU A 9 3.50 -2.18 16.83
N GLY A 10 3.99 -2.77 15.77
CA GLY A 10 5.04 -3.78 15.85
C GLY A 10 5.47 -4.27 14.48
N PHE A 11 6.21 -5.37 14.52
CA PHE A 11 6.66 -6.06 13.31
C PHE A 11 6.15 -7.49 13.30
N SER A 12 5.65 -7.92 12.15
CA SER A 12 5.52 -9.31 11.78
C SER A 12 6.75 -9.72 10.99
N GLU A 13 7.23 -10.95 11.14
CA GLU A 13 8.40 -11.44 10.43
C GLU A 13 8.05 -12.67 9.60
N ASN A 14 8.39 -12.62 8.32
CA ASN A 14 8.20 -13.70 7.36
C ASN A 14 9.52 -13.95 6.62
N ASN A 15 10.17 -15.10 6.89
CA ASN A 15 11.43 -15.49 6.26
C ASN A 15 12.53 -14.40 6.30
N GLY A 16 12.69 -13.72 7.44
CA GLY A 16 13.64 -12.64 7.63
C GLY A 16 13.18 -11.26 7.12
N VAL A 17 12.01 -11.18 6.51
CA VAL A 17 11.39 -9.92 6.08
C VAL A 17 10.49 -9.39 7.18
N LYS A 18 10.75 -8.19 7.67
CA LYS A 18 9.98 -7.51 8.71
C LYS A 18 8.96 -6.58 8.09
N ILE A 19 7.71 -6.78 8.44
CA ILE A 19 6.54 -6.01 8.01
C ILE A 19 6.03 -5.19 9.19
N PHE A 20 6.12 -3.87 9.08
CA PHE A 20 5.62 -2.97 10.10
C PHE A 20 4.10 -2.83 10.01
N TYR A 21 3.42 -2.91 11.15
CA TYR A 21 1.96 -2.77 11.22
C TYR A 21 1.50 -1.85 12.34
N ARG A 22 0.25 -1.39 12.22
CA ARG A 22 -0.57 -0.78 13.26
C ARG A 22 -1.87 -1.54 13.41
N ASP A 23 -2.18 -1.90 14.64
CA ASP A 23 -3.43 -2.50 15.06
C ASP A 23 -4.21 -1.46 15.86
N TYR A 24 -5.28 -0.96 15.28
CA TYR A 24 -6.07 0.12 15.83
C TYR A 24 -7.13 -0.34 16.85
N GLY A 25 -7.26 -1.67 17.08
CA GLY A 25 -8.26 -2.21 18.00
C GLY A 25 -9.71 -1.88 17.58
N PRO A 26 -10.71 -2.13 18.42
CA PRO A 26 -10.62 -2.86 19.69
C PRO A 26 -10.19 -4.31 19.49
N GLU A 27 -9.64 -4.96 20.54
CA GLU A 27 -9.06 -6.29 20.41
C GLU A 27 -10.10 -7.38 20.11
N ASP A 28 -11.31 -7.21 20.64
CA ASP A 28 -12.48 -8.06 20.43
C ASP A 28 -13.30 -7.68 19.17
N GLY A 29 -12.91 -6.62 18.50
CA GLY A 29 -13.54 -6.19 17.24
C GLY A 29 -13.28 -7.16 16.09
N ASP A 30 -14.14 -7.09 15.07
CA ASP A 30 -14.03 -7.97 13.90
C ASP A 30 -12.84 -7.56 13.02
N PRO A 31 -11.83 -8.42 12.80
CA PRO A 31 -10.58 -8.01 12.15
C PRO A 31 -10.75 -7.59 10.69
N VAL A 32 -10.15 -6.46 10.34
CA VAL A 32 -10.04 -5.95 8.96
C VAL A 32 -8.57 -5.74 8.62
N LEU A 33 -8.02 -6.58 7.76
CA LEU A 33 -6.68 -6.40 7.21
C LEU A 33 -6.74 -5.39 6.06
N MET A 34 -6.05 -4.26 6.23
CA MET A 34 -6.07 -3.15 5.29
C MET A 34 -4.81 -3.16 4.43
N VAL A 35 -4.96 -3.48 3.13
CA VAL A 35 -3.86 -3.69 2.18
C VAL A 35 -3.77 -2.54 1.20
N HIS A 36 -2.72 -1.74 1.30
CA HIS A 36 -2.56 -0.54 0.47
C HIS A 36 -1.89 -0.83 -0.88
N GLY A 37 -2.02 0.13 -1.80
CA GLY A 37 -1.42 0.08 -3.13
C GLY A 37 0.09 0.31 -3.16
N LEU A 38 0.65 0.34 -4.36
CA LEU A 38 2.07 0.51 -4.63
C LEU A 38 2.61 1.81 -4.01
N GLY A 39 3.64 1.67 -3.17
CA GLY A 39 4.35 2.78 -2.56
C GLY A 39 3.56 3.55 -1.51
N ALA A 40 2.33 3.15 -1.19
CA ALA A 40 1.54 3.78 -0.16
C ALA A 40 1.82 3.15 1.21
N GLN A 41 2.05 4.00 2.19
CA GLN A 41 2.29 3.61 3.58
C GLN A 41 0.96 3.40 4.32
N LEU A 42 0.98 2.66 5.42
CA LEU A 42 -0.19 2.44 6.27
C LEU A 42 -0.84 3.74 6.80
N VAL A 43 -0.08 4.82 6.89
CA VAL A 43 -0.56 6.13 7.35
C VAL A 43 -1.40 6.88 6.30
N HIS A 44 -1.44 6.41 5.04
CA HIS A 44 -2.33 6.96 4.02
C HIS A 44 -3.80 6.52 4.17
N TRP A 45 -4.10 5.55 5.06
CA TRP A 45 -5.47 5.27 5.42
C TRP A 45 -6.04 6.44 6.20
N GLN A 46 -7.12 7.02 5.69
CA GLN A 46 -7.71 8.22 6.26
C GLN A 46 -8.19 7.98 7.70
N PRO A 47 -7.86 8.87 8.66
CA PRO A 47 -8.24 8.69 10.07
C PRO A 47 -9.74 8.47 10.29
N HIS A 48 -10.59 9.15 9.50
CA HIS A 48 -12.04 9.00 9.61
C HIS A 48 -12.52 7.60 9.18
N LEU A 49 -11.83 6.94 8.23
CA LEU A 49 -12.14 5.55 7.86
C LEU A 49 -11.80 4.59 9.01
N ILE A 50 -10.63 4.79 9.62
CA ILE A 50 -10.21 4.00 10.79
C ILE A 50 -11.22 4.16 11.93
N SER A 51 -11.58 5.41 12.28
CA SER A 51 -12.57 5.68 13.32
C SER A 51 -13.94 5.09 12.99
N PHE A 52 -14.39 5.23 11.73
CA PHE A 52 -15.65 4.63 11.29
C PHE A 52 -15.67 3.10 11.48
N LEU A 53 -14.58 2.42 11.16
CA LEU A 53 -14.46 0.98 11.36
C LEU A 53 -14.50 0.63 12.86
N GLN A 54 -13.76 1.36 13.69
CA GLN A 54 -13.74 1.17 15.14
C GLN A 54 -15.14 1.38 15.77
N ASP A 55 -15.83 2.45 15.38
CA ASP A 55 -17.18 2.79 15.86
C ASP A 55 -18.22 1.72 15.48
N ASN A 56 -17.95 0.92 14.45
CA ASN A 56 -18.76 -0.21 14.02
C ASN A 56 -18.22 -1.56 14.48
N ASN A 57 -17.42 -1.57 15.54
CA ASN A 57 -16.87 -2.78 16.18
C ASN A 57 -15.96 -3.62 15.25
N PHE A 58 -15.29 -2.98 14.29
CA PHE A 58 -14.21 -3.60 13.54
C PHE A 58 -12.86 -3.32 14.19
N ARG A 59 -11.90 -4.20 13.95
CA ARG A 59 -10.50 -4.06 14.35
C ARG A 59 -9.64 -3.81 13.11
N PRO A 60 -9.41 -2.54 12.71
CA PRO A 60 -8.56 -2.20 11.58
C PRO A 60 -7.10 -2.53 11.88
N ILE A 61 -6.45 -3.24 10.95
CA ILE A 61 -5.04 -3.60 11.00
C ILE A 61 -4.41 -3.19 9.68
N ALA A 62 -3.59 -2.15 9.70
CA ALA A 62 -2.90 -1.66 8.52
C ALA A 62 -1.40 -1.96 8.62
N TYR A 63 -0.76 -2.18 7.48
CA TYR A 63 0.68 -2.47 7.43
C TYR A 63 1.35 -1.81 6.23
N ASP A 64 2.64 -1.61 6.34
CA ASP A 64 3.50 -1.21 5.24
C ASP A 64 3.92 -2.44 4.46
N ASN A 65 3.66 -2.46 3.17
CA ASN A 65 4.18 -3.51 2.29
C ASN A 65 5.73 -3.51 2.27
N ARG A 66 6.33 -4.56 1.73
CA ARG A 66 7.78 -4.59 1.43
C ARG A 66 8.18 -3.34 0.65
N ASP A 67 9.38 -2.81 0.89
CA ASP A 67 9.93 -1.59 0.30
C ASP A 67 9.18 -0.29 0.63
N VAL A 68 8.25 -0.32 1.58
CA VAL A 68 7.43 0.82 1.95
C VAL A 68 7.56 1.13 3.44
N GLY A 69 7.53 2.41 3.79
CA GLY A 69 7.47 2.92 5.16
C GLY A 69 8.58 2.37 6.06
N LEU A 70 8.22 1.67 7.12
CA LEU A 70 9.14 1.08 8.11
C LEU A 70 9.39 -0.41 7.89
N SER A 71 8.79 -1.03 6.88
CA SER A 71 9.03 -2.42 6.53
C SER A 71 10.40 -2.64 5.90
N SER A 72 10.80 -3.90 5.78
CA SER A 72 12.07 -4.31 5.18
C SER A 72 12.23 -3.78 3.76
N ARG A 73 13.45 -3.32 3.44
CA ARG A 73 13.85 -2.82 2.13
C ARG A 73 14.73 -3.84 1.44
N PHE A 74 14.56 -3.96 0.15
CA PHE A 74 15.36 -4.79 -0.73
C PHE A 74 16.35 -3.93 -1.53
N ALA A 75 17.57 -4.42 -1.71
CA ALA A 75 18.68 -3.62 -2.25
C ALA A 75 18.65 -3.43 -3.77
N ALA A 76 17.87 -4.23 -4.50
CA ALA A 76 17.81 -4.14 -5.95
C ALA A 76 17.07 -2.89 -6.38
N THR A 77 17.81 -1.95 -6.96
CA THR A 77 17.20 -0.83 -7.70
C THR A 77 16.69 -1.37 -9.03
N PRO A 78 15.36 -1.51 -9.24
CA PRO A 78 14.86 -1.98 -10.52
C PRO A 78 15.30 -1.02 -11.62
N SER A 79 15.94 -1.55 -12.66
CA SER A 79 16.16 -0.78 -13.88
C SER A 79 14.84 -0.71 -14.64
N PHE A 80 14.00 0.25 -14.30
CA PHE A 80 12.64 0.39 -14.83
C PHE A 80 12.60 0.35 -16.38
N VAL A 81 13.61 0.93 -17.03
CA VAL A 81 13.72 0.92 -18.49
C VAL A 81 14.05 -0.47 -19.02
N LEU A 82 15.01 -1.17 -18.37
CA LEU A 82 15.43 -2.51 -18.79
C LEU A 82 14.33 -3.53 -18.51
N ASP A 83 13.65 -3.41 -17.38
CA ASP A 83 12.54 -4.30 -16.99
C ASP A 83 11.31 -4.05 -17.89
N TYR A 84 11.05 -2.80 -18.28
CA TYR A 84 10.02 -2.47 -19.26
C TYR A 84 10.32 -3.07 -20.65
N ILE A 85 11.58 -3.01 -21.10
CA ILE A 85 12.02 -3.64 -22.36
C ILE A 85 11.87 -5.16 -22.25
N LYS A 86 12.32 -5.78 -21.16
CA LYS A 86 12.15 -7.22 -20.90
C LYS A 86 10.69 -7.63 -20.90
N TYR A 87 9.83 -6.85 -20.23
CA TYR A 87 8.39 -7.09 -20.23
C TYR A 87 7.79 -7.10 -21.64
N PHE A 88 8.16 -6.11 -22.46
CA PHE A 88 7.68 -6.02 -23.85
C PHE A 88 8.18 -7.19 -24.72
N LEU A 89 9.43 -7.62 -24.49
CA LEU A 89 10.04 -8.76 -25.17
C LEU A 89 9.65 -10.12 -24.56
N ARG A 90 8.78 -10.13 -23.53
CA ARG A 90 8.39 -11.32 -22.76
C ARG A 90 9.59 -12.08 -22.18
N LEU A 91 10.67 -11.36 -21.87
CA LEU A 91 11.86 -11.91 -21.20
C LEU A 91 11.62 -11.98 -19.69
N PRO A 92 12.25 -12.93 -18.98
CA PRO A 92 12.13 -13.04 -17.53
C PRO A 92 12.69 -11.79 -16.84
N ILE A 93 11.86 -11.17 -15.99
CA ILE A 93 12.26 -10.09 -15.11
C ILE A 93 12.69 -10.72 -13.79
N LYS A 94 13.92 -10.48 -13.36
CA LYS A 94 14.37 -10.88 -12.03
C LYS A 94 13.77 -9.90 -11.02
N SER A 95 12.92 -10.41 -10.16
CA SER A 95 12.42 -9.70 -8.98
C SER A 95 12.93 -10.40 -7.73
N GLU A 96 13.26 -9.65 -6.69
CA GLU A 96 13.65 -10.20 -5.40
C GLU A 96 12.46 -10.82 -4.66
N TYR A 97 11.24 -10.38 -4.98
CA TYR A 97 9.99 -10.94 -4.48
C TYR A 97 8.86 -10.75 -5.50
N LYS A 98 7.78 -11.47 -5.30
CA LYS A 98 6.57 -11.45 -6.09
C LYS A 98 5.39 -10.92 -5.28
N ILE A 99 4.26 -10.71 -5.94
CA ILE A 99 3.00 -10.35 -5.25
C ILE A 99 2.53 -11.49 -4.33
N ASP A 100 2.84 -12.75 -4.67
CA ASP A 100 2.58 -13.91 -3.81
C ASP A 100 3.30 -13.77 -2.46
N ASP A 101 4.57 -13.37 -2.46
CA ASP A 101 5.34 -13.14 -1.22
C ASP A 101 4.72 -12.02 -0.36
N MET A 102 4.11 -11.02 -0.99
CA MET A 102 3.39 -9.94 -0.28
C MET A 102 2.06 -10.45 0.30
N ALA A 103 1.43 -11.41 -0.36
CA ALA A 103 0.24 -12.08 0.18
C ALA A 103 0.60 -12.91 1.41
N ASP A 104 1.70 -13.65 1.36
CA ASP A 104 2.23 -14.41 2.50
C ASP A 104 2.57 -13.49 3.69
N ASP A 105 3.09 -12.29 3.45
CA ASP A 105 3.33 -11.29 4.50
C ASP A 105 2.04 -10.90 5.24
N GLY A 106 0.95 -10.66 4.48
CA GLY A 106 -0.36 -10.35 5.05
C GLY A 106 -0.91 -11.51 5.90
N ILE A 107 -0.72 -12.74 5.44
CA ILE A 107 -1.12 -13.95 6.19
C ILE A 107 -0.26 -14.10 7.45
N GLN A 108 1.07 -13.94 7.33
CA GLN A 108 1.97 -14.02 8.47
C GLN A 108 1.66 -12.95 9.54
N LEU A 109 1.21 -11.76 9.11
CA LEU A 109 0.75 -10.73 10.03
C LEU A 109 -0.50 -11.19 10.81
N LEU A 110 -1.48 -11.80 10.14
CA LEU A 110 -2.64 -12.38 10.82
C LEU A 110 -2.23 -13.48 11.83
N GLU A 111 -1.27 -14.32 11.47
CA GLU A 111 -0.73 -15.36 12.37
C GLU A 111 -0.03 -14.73 13.59
N THR A 112 0.81 -13.72 13.37
CA THR A 112 1.50 -12.97 14.43
C THR A 112 0.51 -12.39 15.45
N LEU A 113 -0.62 -11.88 14.95
CA LEU A 113 -1.69 -11.32 15.77
C LEU A 113 -2.69 -12.38 16.30
N LYS A 114 -2.46 -13.67 16.00
CA LYS A 114 -3.34 -14.81 16.36
C LYS A 114 -4.76 -14.65 15.83
N ILE A 115 -4.90 -14.04 14.66
CA ILE A 115 -6.17 -13.81 13.98
C ILE A 115 -6.44 -14.98 13.04
N LYS A 116 -7.54 -15.68 13.27
CA LYS A 116 -7.91 -16.86 12.46
C LYS A 116 -8.46 -16.47 11.10
N LYS A 117 -9.32 -15.44 11.05
CA LYS A 117 -9.97 -14.94 9.83
C LYS A 117 -10.13 -13.43 9.91
N ALA A 118 -10.00 -12.74 8.77
CA ALA A 118 -10.19 -11.30 8.66
C ALA A 118 -11.01 -10.92 7.43
N HIS A 119 -11.67 -9.78 7.47
CA HIS A 119 -12.07 -9.06 6.28
C HIS A 119 -10.83 -8.46 5.63
N ILE A 120 -10.73 -8.49 4.31
CA ILE A 120 -9.64 -7.86 3.58
C ILE A 120 -10.18 -6.60 2.90
N PHE A 121 -9.62 -5.46 3.26
CA PHE A 121 -9.96 -4.17 2.65
C PHE A 121 -8.76 -3.63 1.90
N SER A 122 -8.87 -3.44 0.58
CA SER A 122 -7.70 -3.27 -0.27
C SER A 122 -7.88 -2.27 -1.39
N THR A 123 -6.77 -1.61 -1.77
CA THR A 123 -6.76 -0.63 -2.87
C THR A 123 -5.66 -0.94 -3.87
N SER A 124 -5.93 -0.75 -5.19
CA SER A 124 -4.95 -0.81 -6.27
C SER A 124 -4.12 -2.13 -6.24
N MET A 125 -2.79 -2.08 -6.17
CA MET A 125 -1.92 -3.26 -6.02
C MET A 125 -2.31 -4.10 -4.79
N GLY A 126 -2.73 -3.48 -3.70
CA GLY A 126 -3.25 -4.20 -2.53
C GLY A 126 -4.43 -5.10 -2.87
N GLY A 127 -5.25 -4.72 -3.86
CA GLY A 127 -6.31 -5.57 -4.37
C GLY A 127 -5.81 -6.80 -5.14
N MET A 128 -4.67 -6.71 -5.81
CA MET A 128 -4.02 -7.87 -6.43
C MET A 128 -3.52 -8.83 -5.35
N ILE A 129 -2.91 -8.30 -4.28
CA ILE A 129 -2.47 -9.06 -3.10
C ILE A 129 -3.69 -9.76 -2.45
N ALA A 130 -4.79 -9.01 -2.23
CA ALA A 130 -6.01 -9.54 -1.62
C ALA A 130 -6.64 -10.69 -2.43
N GLN A 131 -6.58 -10.63 -3.76
CA GLN A 131 -7.03 -11.72 -4.62
C GLN A 131 -6.20 -12.98 -4.44
N ILE A 132 -4.87 -12.85 -4.34
CA ILE A 132 -3.97 -13.99 -4.05
C ILE A 132 -4.27 -14.56 -2.67
N ILE A 133 -4.38 -13.71 -1.63
CA ILE A 133 -4.78 -14.13 -0.29
C ILE A 133 -6.10 -14.93 -0.36
N SER A 134 -7.10 -14.41 -1.04
CA SER A 134 -8.42 -15.04 -1.12
C SER A 134 -8.41 -16.36 -1.89
N ALA A 135 -7.53 -16.51 -2.87
CA ALA A 135 -7.39 -17.73 -3.67
C ALA A 135 -6.57 -18.81 -2.96
N GLN A 136 -5.47 -18.43 -2.30
CA GLN A 136 -4.53 -19.38 -1.68
C GLN A 136 -4.89 -19.71 -0.21
N TYR A 137 -5.55 -18.77 0.50
CA TYR A 137 -5.89 -18.87 1.92
C TYR A 137 -7.38 -18.56 2.18
N PRO A 138 -8.34 -19.23 1.49
CA PRO A 138 -9.77 -18.91 1.60
C PRO A 138 -10.29 -19.10 3.03
N GLU A 139 -9.68 -19.98 3.82
CA GLU A 139 -10.03 -20.19 5.22
C GLU A 139 -9.66 -19.02 6.13
N LYS A 140 -8.76 -18.11 5.69
CA LYS A 140 -8.35 -16.90 6.40
C LYS A 140 -9.22 -15.70 6.07
N VAL A 141 -10.06 -15.77 5.04
CA VAL A 141 -10.82 -14.64 4.52
C VAL A 141 -12.30 -14.75 4.90
N LYS A 142 -12.84 -13.71 5.54
CA LYS A 142 -14.29 -13.57 5.78
C LYS A 142 -14.98 -12.97 4.56
N THR A 143 -14.49 -11.81 4.12
CA THR A 143 -14.89 -11.12 2.90
C THR A 143 -13.69 -10.36 2.36
N PHE A 144 -13.69 -9.97 1.09
CA PHE A 144 -12.72 -9.01 0.60
C PHE A 144 -13.38 -7.91 -0.22
N THR A 145 -12.86 -6.69 -0.05
CA THR A 145 -13.27 -5.47 -0.74
C THR A 145 -12.11 -4.96 -1.58
N LEU A 146 -12.36 -4.78 -2.87
CA LEU A 146 -11.40 -4.28 -3.85
C LEU A 146 -11.79 -2.88 -4.29
N ILE A 147 -10.88 -1.92 -4.16
CA ILE A 147 -11.07 -0.55 -4.62
C ILE A 147 -10.00 -0.24 -5.67
N ALA A 148 -10.42 0.21 -6.85
CA ALA A 148 -9.53 0.63 -7.94
C ALA A 148 -8.43 -0.40 -8.27
N SER A 149 -8.80 -1.68 -8.38
CA SER A 149 -7.90 -2.81 -8.66
C SER A 149 -8.37 -3.63 -9.87
N THR A 150 -7.52 -4.53 -10.33
CA THR A 150 -7.81 -5.43 -11.46
C THR A 150 -7.36 -6.85 -11.15
N ALA A 151 -8.07 -7.83 -11.72
CA ALA A 151 -7.67 -9.25 -11.67
C ALA A 151 -6.79 -9.65 -12.85
N SER A 152 -6.66 -8.79 -13.87
CA SER A 152 -5.94 -9.13 -15.08
C SER A 152 -4.50 -8.63 -15.07
N THR A 153 -3.63 -9.35 -15.77
CA THR A 153 -2.30 -8.83 -16.10
C THR A 153 -2.42 -7.50 -16.83
N PRO A 154 -1.48 -6.55 -16.61
CA PRO A 154 -1.47 -5.30 -17.35
C PRO A 154 -1.56 -5.54 -18.87
N SER A 155 -2.52 -4.88 -19.50
CA SER A 155 -2.73 -4.93 -20.95
C SER A 155 -2.96 -3.50 -21.47
N PRO A 156 -2.85 -3.23 -22.77
CA PRO A 156 -3.14 -1.90 -23.31
C PRO A 156 -4.54 -1.38 -22.97
N ILE A 157 -5.51 -2.30 -22.76
CA ILE A 157 -6.92 -1.96 -22.48
C ILE A 157 -7.11 -1.48 -21.02
N ASN A 158 -6.38 -2.07 -20.08
CA ASN A 158 -6.47 -1.77 -18.63
C ASN A 158 -5.20 -1.12 -18.07
N ALA A 159 -4.31 -0.67 -18.95
CA ALA A 159 -3.12 0.08 -18.53
C ALA A 159 -3.52 1.46 -17.97
N PRO A 160 -2.75 2.00 -17.04
CA PRO A 160 -2.91 3.38 -16.60
C PRO A 160 -2.83 4.35 -17.78
N THR A 161 -3.56 5.47 -17.71
CA THR A 161 -3.52 6.50 -18.74
C THR A 161 -2.08 7.00 -18.94
N ARG A 162 -1.80 7.60 -20.12
CA ARG A 162 -0.48 8.17 -20.41
C ARG A 162 -0.02 9.15 -19.32
N ALA A 163 -0.91 10.02 -18.85
CA ALA A 163 -0.60 11.01 -17.82
C ALA A 163 -0.20 10.37 -16.50
N VAL A 164 -0.90 9.31 -16.05
CA VAL A 164 -0.57 8.56 -14.83
C VAL A 164 0.77 7.85 -15.00
N ARG A 165 1.01 7.19 -16.14
CA ARG A 165 2.30 6.53 -16.41
C ARG A 165 3.48 7.50 -16.39
N GLU A 166 3.33 8.69 -16.95
CA GLU A 166 4.37 9.71 -16.93
C GLU A 166 4.74 10.12 -15.50
N ILE A 167 3.77 10.27 -14.60
CA ILE A 167 4.03 10.58 -13.19
C ILE A 167 4.72 9.41 -12.48
N MET A 168 4.26 8.18 -12.70
CA MET A 168 4.90 6.99 -12.14
C MET A 168 6.37 6.87 -12.57
N LEU A 169 6.67 7.16 -13.84
CA LEU A 169 8.04 7.17 -14.38
C LEU A 169 8.90 8.31 -13.83
N GLN A 170 8.32 9.46 -13.47
CA GLN A 170 9.06 10.57 -12.86
C GLN A 170 9.61 10.18 -11.48
N ARG A 171 8.87 9.37 -10.71
CA ARG A 171 9.33 8.87 -9.40
C ARG A 171 10.64 8.08 -9.52
N SER A 172 10.77 7.22 -10.52
CA SER A 172 11.98 6.41 -10.74
C SER A 172 13.14 7.19 -11.36
N LYS A 173 12.86 8.30 -12.06
CA LYS A 173 13.87 9.11 -12.75
C LYS A 173 14.58 10.11 -11.83
N ASN A 174 13.93 10.54 -10.75
CA ASN A 174 14.51 11.49 -9.80
C ASN A 174 14.38 10.96 -8.36
N PRO A 175 15.24 10.01 -7.94
CA PRO A 175 15.24 9.47 -6.59
C PRO A 175 15.61 10.50 -5.52
N ASN A 176 16.28 11.60 -5.92
CA ASN A 176 16.69 12.69 -5.02
C ASN A 176 15.80 13.93 -5.15
N ALA A 177 14.53 13.76 -5.53
CA ALA A 177 13.58 14.84 -5.62
C ALA A 177 13.43 15.57 -4.28
N SER A 178 13.36 16.89 -4.31
CA SER A 178 13.04 17.69 -3.13
C SER A 178 11.62 17.41 -2.63
N TYR A 179 11.35 17.67 -1.37
CA TYR A 179 10.01 17.51 -0.80
C TYR A 179 8.93 18.27 -1.60
N ASP A 180 9.25 19.47 -2.08
CA ASP A 180 8.32 20.26 -2.90
C ASP A 180 8.01 19.59 -4.24
N GLU A 181 9.00 18.99 -4.90
CA GLU A 181 8.80 18.23 -6.14
C GLU A 181 7.96 16.98 -5.90
N ILE A 182 8.20 16.28 -4.77
CA ILE A 182 7.42 15.11 -4.39
C ILE A 182 5.97 15.49 -4.12
N ILE A 183 5.73 16.55 -3.33
CA ILE A 183 4.38 17.05 -3.02
C ILE A 183 3.63 17.43 -4.30
N LYS A 184 4.26 18.18 -5.22
CA LYS A 184 3.64 18.54 -6.50
C LYS A 184 3.28 17.31 -7.33
N ARG A 185 4.13 16.30 -7.33
CA ARG A 185 3.88 15.04 -8.03
C ARG A 185 2.71 14.27 -7.41
N GLU A 186 2.64 14.18 -6.09
CA GLU A 186 1.54 13.50 -5.38
C GLU A 186 0.21 14.24 -5.59
N ILE A 187 0.19 15.58 -5.50
CA ILE A 187 -0.99 16.39 -5.83
C ILE A 187 -1.46 16.08 -7.26
N LYS A 188 -0.54 16.08 -8.22
CA LYS A 188 -0.87 15.79 -9.62
C LYS A 188 -1.39 14.36 -9.81
N MET A 189 -0.80 13.38 -9.12
CA MET A 189 -1.25 11.99 -9.15
C MET A 189 -2.69 11.89 -8.62
N VAL A 190 -2.94 12.41 -7.42
CA VAL A 190 -4.26 12.35 -6.79
C VAL A 190 -5.32 13.10 -7.59
N SER A 191 -4.96 14.24 -8.22
CA SER A 191 -5.87 14.98 -9.10
C SER A 191 -6.24 14.19 -10.36
N LEU A 192 -5.37 13.32 -10.87
CA LEU A 192 -5.64 12.51 -12.07
C LEU A 192 -6.45 11.24 -11.79
N ILE A 193 -6.33 10.67 -10.59
CA ILE A 193 -7.00 9.41 -10.23
C ILE A 193 -8.17 9.61 -9.27
N GLY A 194 -8.27 10.81 -8.69
CA GLY A 194 -9.31 11.17 -7.72
C GLY A 194 -10.63 11.57 -8.37
N MET A 195 -11.53 12.04 -7.54
CA MET A 195 -12.85 12.55 -7.98
C MET A 195 -12.66 13.90 -8.67
N GLU A 196 -13.29 14.07 -9.83
CA GLU A 196 -13.33 15.34 -10.57
C GLU A 196 -13.93 16.47 -9.70
N GLY A 197 -13.30 17.64 -9.76
CA GLY A 197 -13.71 18.82 -8.99
C GLY A 197 -13.28 18.85 -7.53
N ARG A 198 -12.60 17.81 -7.02
CA ARG A 198 -12.04 17.82 -5.67
C ARG A 198 -10.73 18.63 -5.64
N GLU A 199 -10.67 19.62 -4.74
CA GLU A 199 -9.43 20.32 -4.43
C GLU A 199 -8.47 19.36 -3.69
N VAL A 200 -7.28 19.13 -4.25
CA VAL A 200 -6.27 18.23 -3.69
C VAL A 200 -5.15 19.03 -3.02
N ASP A 201 -4.78 20.18 -3.57
CA ASP A 201 -3.70 21.02 -3.05
C ASP A 201 -4.14 21.84 -1.83
N THR A 202 -4.30 21.15 -0.71
CA THR A 202 -4.68 21.78 0.57
C THR A 202 -3.50 21.79 1.54
N PRO A 203 -3.46 22.72 2.51
CA PRO A 203 -2.44 22.73 3.57
C PRO A 203 -2.36 21.40 4.31
N GLU A 204 -3.50 20.76 4.56
CA GLU A 204 -3.61 19.47 5.23
C GLU A 204 -2.93 18.37 4.42
N PHE A 205 -3.22 18.27 3.11
CA PHE A 205 -2.63 17.28 2.22
C PHE A 205 -1.10 17.46 2.14
N ARG A 206 -0.62 18.70 2.05
CA ARG A 206 0.81 19.00 2.04
C ARG A 206 1.49 18.58 3.34
N LYS A 207 0.88 18.88 4.47
CA LYS A 207 1.38 18.51 5.80
C LYS A 207 1.44 16.98 5.96
N GLU A 208 0.37 16.28 5.62
CA GLU A 208 0.32 14.80 5.65
C GLU A 208 1.40 14.18 4.75
N THR A 209 1.59 14.73 3.56
CA THR A 209 2.63 14.26 2.63
C THR A 209 4.03 14.43 3.22
N ILE A 210 4.33 15.57 3.85
CA ILE A 210 5.62 15.82 4.52
C ILE A 210 5.84 14.85 5.68
N GLU A 211 4.83 14.64 6.53
CA GLU A 211 4.90 13.71 7.66
C GLU A 211 5.15 12.27 7.18
N ASN A 212 4.50 11.87 6.09
CA ASN A 212 4.67 10.55 5.47
C ASN A 212 6.07 10.36 4.87
N LEU A 213 6.62 11.40 4.24
CA LEU A 213 8.00 11.37 3.72
C LEU A 213 9.02 11.27 4.86
N GLY A 214 8.81 12.00 5.95
CA GLY A 214 9.68 11.93 7.13
C GLY A 214 9.65 10.58 7.84
N ARG A 215 8.62 9.76 7.62
CA ARG A 215 8.50 8.42 8.18
C ARG A 215 9.35 7.38 7.42
N SER A 216 9.60 7.59 6.16
CA SER A 216 10.47 6.72 5.36
C SER A 216 11.94 7.05 5.62
N LYS A 217 12.77 6.05 5.94
CA LYS A 217 14.21 6.24 6.26
C LYS A 217 15.02 6.89 5.14
N ASP A 218 14.52 6.87 3.92
CA ASP A 218 15.19 7.33 2.70
C ASP A 218 14.33 8.30 1.86
N GLY A 219 13.23 8.82 2.42
CA GLY A 219 12.32 9.72 1.70
C GLY A 219 11.58 9.09 0.52
N SER A 220 11.75 7.79 0.27
CA SER A 220 11.01 7.04 -0.73
C SER A 220 9.81 6.36 -0.07
N GLY A 221 8.67 6.99 -0.12
CA GLY A 221 7.41 6.42 0.34
C GLY A 221 6.52 6.13 -0.85
#